data_744465d807488b2a58f84f7018a2f2fc
#
_entry.id   744465d807488b2a58f84f7018a2f2fc
#
_cell.length_a   1.000
_cell.length_b   1.000
_cell.length_c   1.000
_cell.angle_alpha   90.00
_cell.angle_beta   90.00
_cell.angle_gamma   90.00
#
_symmetry.space_group_name_H-M   'P 1'
#
loop_
_entity.id
_entity.type
_entity.pdbx_description
1 polymer ?
#
loop_
_entity_poly.entity_id
_entity_poly.type
_entity_poly.pdbx_seq_one_letter_code
_entity_poly.pdbx_strand_id
1 'polypeptide(L)'
;PGYGNLTTFGREELRGIGVRNAARNLDFLERVAASESDKVKFMSSGVDRAIESGQQFGRGLLSVAPGLRGSLVDGTENGAVRLETRKDLLYAHKDKKADSYKAYAAWKDGEALKAKVAKAYAKPESQEAAKQLLGKIFKPQFIADLESGEVTFTGRADESKKVEGIVDAALQFYNLYIIAPALEDEAAKPKEGWIFDQYMDDSDGPTFAYLLDVEDYYEKGPAIAGETVAYDNYAPLLNHMISSVQERAQGGTIAAEYRFGHAETIIPLAALLKLPGSEKGVPADEVMTYENSQWRGDKVAPMGANIQWDAFQNDEGVTLVRMLYNEAEIPFHDGCMPVADNSHFYTIEELADCLPLGSTSDHSKARPNIAPATANGGWGSSLSSAGSSTGGTVALVLAVLAALSAVLGLGAVHAGLIQLPALPALPPLPL
;
A
#
# COMPACT_ATOMS: atom_id res chain seq x y z
N PRO A 1 14.37 -1.20 -18.79
CA PRO A 1 12.98 -1.62 -18.60
C PRO A 1 12.05 -0.74 -19.43
N GLY A 2 10.85 -1.29 -19.80
CA GLY A 2 9.82 -0.50 -20.47
C GLY A 2 9.15 0.47 -19.51
N TYR A 3 8.44 1.44 -20.08
CA TYR A 3 7.64 2.40 -19.31
C TYR A 3 6.64 1.69 -18.38
N GLY A 4 6.61 2.08 -17.09
CA GLY A 4 5.74 1.52 -16.07
C GLY A 4 6.16 0.16 -15.49
N ASN A 5 7.36 -0.34 -15.81
CA ASN A 5 7.94 -1.54 -15.22
C ASN A 5 8.75 -1.22 -13.96
N LEU A 6 9.08 -2.23 -13.17
CA LEU A 6 9.99 -2.05 -12.03
C LEU A 6 11.39 -1.69 -12.50
N THR A 7 12.03 -0.79 -11.75
CA THR A 7 13.46 -0.53 -11.86
C THR A 7 14.26 -1.66 -11.21
N THR A 8 15.56 -1.71 -11.44
CA THR A 8 16.46 -2.63 -10.73
C THR A 8 16.38 -2.42 -9.22
N PHE A 9 16.39 -1.18 -8.77
CA PHE A 9 16.19 -0.82 -7.37
C PHE A 9 14.85 -1.36 -6.80
N GLY A 10 13.73 -1.14 -7.52
CA GLY A 10 12.42 -1.65 -7.11
C GLY A 10 12.36 -3.18 -7.04
N ARG A 11 13.05 -3.90 -7.93
CA ARG A 11 13.18 -5.36 -7.89
C ARG A 11 13.91 -5.83 -6.64
N GLU A 12 15.01 -5.18 -6.29
CA GLU A 12 15.80 -5.49 -5.10
C GLU A 12 15.05 -5.18 -3.82
N GLU A 13 14.32 -4.06 -3.77
CA GLU A 13 13.46 -3.71 -2.65
C GLU A 13 12.39 -4.77 -2.39
N LEU A 14 11.60 -5.15 -3.40
CA LEU A 14 10.58 -6.19 -3.27
C LEU A 14 11.17 -7.54 -2.86
N ARG A 15 12.34 -7.90 -3.41
CA ARG A 15 13.07 -9.10 -3.00
C ARG A 15 13.49 -9.01 -1.52
N GLY A 16 14.00 -7.86 -1.09
CA GLY A 16 14.38 -7.60 0.30
C GLY A 16 13.19 -7.72 1.27
N ILE A 17 12.03 -7.19 0.91
CA ILE A 17 10.79 -7.34 1.69
C ILE A 17 10.43 -8.83 1.81
N GLY A 18 10.53 -9.60 0.72
CA GLY A 18 10.30 -11.06 0.74
C GLY A 18 11.25 -11.81 1.69
N VAL A 19 12.54 -11.43 1.69
CA VAL A 19 13.54 -11.99 2.63
C VAL A 19 13.17 -11.67 4.08
N ARG A 20 12.86 -10.40 4.39
CA ARG A 20 12.50 -9.98 5.76
C ARG A 20 11.20 -10.61 6.23
N ASN A 21 10.19 -10.72 5.35
CA ASN A 21 8.95 -11.42 5.64
C ASN A 21 9.20 -12.89 5.99
N ALA A 22 10.01 -13.59 5.17
CA ALA A 22 10.34 -14.99 5.42
C ALA A 22 11.15 -15.17 6.71
N ALA A 23 12.12 -14.32 6.97
CA ALA A 23 12.93 -14.41 8.20
C ALA A 23 12.09 -14.20 9.46
N ARG A 24 11.14 -13.25 9.42
CA ARG A 24 10.21 -12.99 10.53
C ARG A 24 9.24 -14.14 10.79
N ASN A 25 8.90 -14.90 9.77
CA ASN A 25 7.89 -15.97 9.81
C ASN A 25 8.49 -17.37 9.54
N LEU A 26 9.77 -17.58 9.74
CA LEU A 26 10.49 -18.78 9.29
C LEU A 26 9.86 -20.08 9.84
N ASP A 27 9.67 -20.17 11.15
CA ASP A 27 9.10 -21.36 11.80
C ASP A 27 7.70 -21.70 11.24
N PHE A 28 6.89 -20.70 10.95
CA PHE A 28 5.59 -20.89 10.31
C PHE A 28 5.74 -21.42 8.89
N LEU A 29 6.62 -20.82 8.09
CA LEU A 29 6.83 -21.21 6.71
C LEU A 29 7.45 -22.62 6.59
N GLU A 30 8.30 -23.02 7.53
CA GLU A 30 8.84 -24.38 7.61
C GLU A 30 7.76 -25.40 7.94
N ARG A 31 6.82 -25.08 8.85
CA ARG A 31 5.66 -25.94 9.12
C ARG A 31 4.76 -26.08 7.89
N VAL A 32 4.50 -25.00 7.18
CA VAL A 32 3.73 -25.02 5.91
C VAL A 32 4.44 -25.88 4.87
N ALA A 33 5.76 -25.77 4.75
CA ALA A 33 6.56 -26.57 3.81
C ALA A 33 6.55 -28.07 4.15
N ALA A 34 6.45 -28.42 5.43
CA ALA A 34 6.39 -29.81 5.91
C ALA A 34 4.96 -30.39 5.83
N SER A 35 3.93 -29.58 5.67
CA SER A 35 2.53 -30.01 5.59
C SER A 35 2.18 -30.45 4.17
N GLU A 36 1.46 -31.58 4.04
CA GLU A 36 0.94 -32.06 2.75
C GLU A 36 -0.25 -31.21 2.25
N SER A 37 -1.05 -30.67 3.17
CA SER A 37 -2.29 -29.95 2.87
C SER A 37 -2.12 -28.45 2.76
N ASP A 38 -1.19 -27.85 3.51
CA ASP A 38 -1.04 -26.41 3.58
C ASP A 38 -0.45 -25.82 2.29
N LYS A 39 -1.04 -24.72 1.83
CA LYS A 39 -0.69 -24.06 0.58
C LYS A 39 -0.43 -22.58 0.79
N VAL A 40 0.40 -22.03 -0.08
CA VAL A 40 0.72 -20.61 -0.18
C VAL A 40 0.25 -20.10 -1.53
N LYS A 41 -0.52 -19.02 -1.50
CA LYS A 41 -1.14 -18.43 -2.68
C LYS A 41 -0.57 -17.04 -2.97
N PHE A 42 -0.30 -16.78 -4.25
CA PHE A 42 0.13 -15.46 -4.73
C PHE A 42 -0.92 -14.91 -5.68
N MET A 43 -1.27 -13.63 -5.52
CA MET A 43 -2.25 -12.94 -6.34
C MET A 43 -1.72 -11.57 -6.78
N SER A 44 -2.16 -11.11 -7.95
CA SER A 44 -1.80 -9.79 -8.46
C SER A 44 -2.99 -9.11 -9.14
N SER A 45 -2.85 -7.82 -9.37
CA SER A 45 -3.77 -7.03 -10.20
C SER A 45 -3.79 -7.46 -11.68
N GLY A 46 -2.83 -8.30 -12.11
CA GLY A 46 -2.63 -8.67 -13.51
C GLY A 46 -1.89 -7.61 -14.35
N VAL A 47 -1.41 -6.54 -13.73
CA VAL A 47 -0.52 -5.56 -14.39
C VAL A 47 0.93 -6.00 -14.23
N ASP A 48 1.73 -5.90 -15.29
CA ASP A 48 3.10 -6.47 -15.35
C ASP A 48 3.97 -6.09 -14.14
N ARG A 49 3.97 -4.81 -13.73
CA ARG A 49 4.74 -4.39 -12.56
C ARG A 49 4.28 -5.03 -11.25
N ALA A 50 2.97 -5.28 -11.09
CA ALA A 50 2.44 -5.95 -9.91
C ALA A 50 2.76 -7.47 -9.93
N ILE A 51 2.72 -8.09 -11.11
CA ILE A 51 3.18 -9.47 -11.31
C ILE A 51 4.66 -9.56 -10.97
N GLU A 52 5.49 -8.67 -11.52
CA GLU A 52 6.93 -8.65 -11.28
C GLU A 52 7.25 -8.41 -9.79
N SER A 53 6.51 -7.53 -9.10
CA SER A 53 6.64 -7.33 -7.65
C SER A 53 6.44 -8.62 -6.88
N GLY A 54 5.37 -9.36 -7.20
CA GLY A 54 5.11 -10.66 -6.59
C GLY A 54 6.18 -11.69 -6.88
N GLN A 55 6.72 -11.69 -8.10
CA GLN A 55 7.81 -12.58 -8.48
C GLN A 55 9.10 -12.27 -7.72
N GLN A 56 9.48 -10.99 -7.57
CA GLN A 56 10.68 -10.60 -6.83
C GLN A 56 10.52 -10.86 -5.33
N PHE A 57 9.38 -10.53 -4.75
CA PHE A 57 9.05 -10.92 -3.37
C PHE A 57 9.13 -12.43 -3.18
N GLY A 58 8.52 -13.21 -4.05
CA GLY A 58 8.57 -14.68 -4.01
C GLY A 58 9.98 -15.24 -4.13
N ARG A 59 10.86 -14.61 -4.93
CA ARG A 59 12.28 -14.97 -4.99
C ARG A 59 12.97 -14.74 -3.66
N GLY A 60 12.69 -13.60 -2.99
CA GLY A 60 13.20 -13.30 -1.65
C GLY A 60 12.69 -14.32 -0.62
N LEU A 61 11.38 -14.57 -0.59
CA LEU A 61 10.75 -15.54 0.29
C LEU A 61 11.37 -16.95 0.14
N LEU A 62 11.44 -17.45 -1.10
CA LEU A 62 11.96 -18.77 -1.41
C LEU A 62 13.49 -18.90 -1.26
N SER A 63 14.23 -17.81 -1.17
CA SER A 63 15.65 -17.85 -0.84
C SER A 63 15.91 -18.19 0.64
N VAL A 64 14.97 -17.82 1.52
CA VAL A 64 15.02 -18.09 2.96
C VAL A 64 14.29 -19.39 3.31
N ALA A 65 13.10 -19.62 2.71
CA ALA A 65 12.27 -20.79 2.94
C ALA A 65 12.08 -21.64 1.64
N PRO A 66 13.13 -22.31 1.12
CA PRO A 66 13.09 -23.00 -0.17
C PRO A 66 12.12 -24.21 -0.20
N GLY A 67 11.82 -24.80 0.96
CA GLY A 67 10.86 -25.90 1.09
C GLY A 67 9.44 -25.53 0.66
N LEU A 68 9.07 -24.25 0.69
CA LEU A 68 7.73 -23.78 0.26
C LEU A 68 7.39 -24.01 -1.21
N ARG A 69 8.37 -24.37 -2.06
CA ARG A 69 8.10 -24.58 -3.50
C ARG A 69 7.03 -25.62 -3.74
N GLY A 70 6.96 -26.68 -2.91
CA GLY A 70 5.95 -27.74 -2.97
C GLY A 70 4.56 -27.31 -2.47
N SER A 71 4.50 -26.25 -1.70
CA SER A 71 3.27 -25.73 -1.11
C SER A 71 2.64 -24.59 -1.93
N LEU A 72 3.27 -24.12 -3.02
CA LEU A 72 2.71 -23.06 -3.86
C LEU A 72 1.50 -23.56 -4.65
N VAL A 73 0.37 -22.86 -4.58
CA VAL A 73 -0.88 -23.22 -5.29
C VAL A 73 -0.64 -23.31 -6.81
N ASP A 74 -0.06 -22.26 -7.40
CA ASP A 74 0.14 -22.17 -8.84
C ASP A 74 1.56 -22.57 -9.26
N GLY A 75 2.39 -23.01 -8.30
CA GLY A 75 3.77 -23.42 -8.53
C GLY A 75 4.69 -22.28 -8.97
N THR A 76 5.74 -22.67 -9.71
CA THR A 76 6.72 -21.71 -10.25
C THR A 76 6.88 -21.85 -11.75
N GLU A 77 7.31 -20.78 -12.41
CA GLU A 77 7.70 -20.76 -13.82
C GLU A 77 9.03 -20.04 -13.96
N ASN A 78 10.01 -20.66 -14.59
CA ASN A 78 11.37 -20.13 -14.71
C ASN A 78 11.99 -19.69 -13.36
N GLY A 79 11.65 -20.39 -12.27
CA GLY A 79 12.12 -20.11 -10.91
C GLY A 79 11.41 -18.96 -10.19
N ALA A 80 10.42 -18.33 -10.81
CA ALA A 80 9.56 -17.32 -10.20
C ALA A 80 8.21 -17.93 -9.82
N VAL A 81 7.59 -17.41 -8.75
CA VAL A 81 6.22 -17.80 -8.37
C VAL A 81 5.23 -17.39 -9.45
N ARG A 82 4.21 -18.21 -9.67
CA ARG A 82 3.05 -17.82 -10.49
C ARG A 82 2.04 -17.10 -9.61
N LEU A 83 1.30 -16.15 -10.20
CA LEU A 83 0.32 -15.36 -9.51
C LEU A 83 -1.04 -15.47 -10.20
N GLU A 84 -2.08 -15.71 -9.40
CA GLU A 84 -3.46 -15.56 -9.86
C GLU A 84 -3.79 -14.10 -10.12
N THR A 85 -4.49 -13.79 -11.20
CA THR A 85 -4.95 -12.43 -11.49
C THR A 85 -6.29 -12.17 -10.81
N ARG A 86 -6.34 -11.19 -9.88
CA ARG A 86 -7.50 -10.77 -9.12
C ARG A 86 -7.72 -9.25 -9.28
N LYS A 87 -8.18 -8.85 -10.48
CA LYS A 87 -8.48 -7.44 -10.79
C LYS A 87 -9.60 -6.88 -9.90
N ASP A 88 -10.58 -7.69 -9.62
CA ASP A 88 -11.71 -7.39 -8.72
C ASP A 88 -11.27 -6.91 -7.33
N LEU A 89 -10.18 -7.45 -6.80
CA LEU A 89 -9.63 -7.10 -5.49
C LEU A 89 -8.49 -6.08 -5.56
N LEU A 90 -7.60 -6.22 -6.53
CA LEU A 90 -6.30 -5.55 -6.55
C LEU A 90 -6.19 -4.45 -7.61
N TYR A 91 -7.25 -4.24 -8.42
CA TYR A 91 -7.31 -3.22 -9.45
C TYR A 91 -8.70 -2.58 -9.55
N ALA A 92 -9.44 -2.52 -8.44
CA ALA A 92 -10.83 -2.08 -8.37
C ALA A 92 -11.03 -0.66 -8.93
N HIS A 93 -10.04 0.24 -8.78
CA HIS A 93 -10.05 1.59 -9.35
C HIS A 93 -9.97 1.64 -10.89
N LYS A 94 -9.82 0.51 -11.56
CA LYS A 94 -9.82 0.33 -13.03
C LYS A 94 -10.78 -0.77 -13.49
N ASP A 95 -11.47 -1.45 -12.59
CA ASP A 95 -12.44 -2.48 -12.96
C ASP A 95 -13.80 -1.87 -13.34
N LYS A 96 -13.88 -1.39 -14.57
CA LYS A 96 -15.08 -0.74 -15.14
C LYS A 96 -16.35 -1.59 -15.09
N LYS A 97 -16.25 -2.88 -14.76
CA LYS A 97 -17.40 -3.80 -14.66
C LYS A 97 -18.02 -3.80 -13.27
N ALA A 98 -17.24 -3.43 -12.23
CA ALA A 98 -17.73 -3.40 -10.87
C ALA A 98 -18.66 -2.19 -10.64
N ASP A 99 -19.76 -2.38 -9.92
CA ASP A 99 -20.64 -1.28 -9.56
C ASP A 99 -19.96 -0.25 -8.66
N SER A 100 -19.08 -0.69 -7.77
CA SER A 100 -18.23 0.17 -6.94
C SER A 100 -17.32 1.10 -7.75
N TYR A 101 -16.86 0.65 -8.92
CA TYR A 101 -16.10 1.50 -9.84
C TYR A 101 -16.91 2.69 -10.36
N LYS A 102 -18.19 2.51 -10.64
CA LYS A 102 -19.04 3.60 -11.17
C LYS A 102 -19.16 4.75 -10.18
N ALA A 103 -19.38 4.43 -8.90
CA ALA A 103 -19.44 5.43 -7.83
C ALA A 103 -18.09 6.13 -7.66
N TYR A 104 -16.99 5.37 -7.61
CA TYR A 104 -15.65 5.90 -7.52
C TYR A 104 -15.29 6.78 -8.73
N ALA A 105 -15.61 6.35 -9.96
CA ALA A 105 -15.35 7.14 -11.17
C ALA A 105 -16.13 8.46 -11.17
N ALA A 106 -17.40 8.44 -10.76
CA ALA A 106 -18.21 9.65 -10.62
C ALA A 106 -17.63 10.61 -9.56
N TRP A 107 -17.11 10.09 -8.47
CA TRP A 107 -16.39 10.87 -7.46
C TRP A 107 -15.11 11.49 -8.04
N LYS A 108 -14.23 10.66 -8.63
CA LYS A 108 -12.95 11.08 -9.20
C LYS A 108 -13.10 12.18 -10.26
N ASP A 109 -14.08 12.03 -11.15
CA ASP A 109 -14.36 12.99 -12.23
C ASP A 109 -15.31 14.11 -11.78
N GLY A 110 -15.75 14.07 -10.51
CA GLY A 110 -16.76 14.97 -9.96
C GLY A 110 -16.23 16.38 -9.63
N GLU A 111 -17.14 17.37 -9.64
CA GLU A 111 -16.80 18.76 -9.37
C GLU A 111 -16.35 18.99 -7.92
N ALA A 112 -16.81 18.19 -6.96
CA ALA A 112 -16.42 18.31 -5.57
C ALA A 112 -14.91 18.07 -5.37
N LEU A 113 -14.36 17.00 -5.96
CA LEU A 113 -12.93 16.71 -5.95
C LEU A 113 -12.14 17.77 -6.71
N LYS A 114 -12.56 18.07 -7.94
CA LYS A 114 -11.89 19.07 -8.79
C LYS A 114 -11.79 20.43 -8.10
N ALA A 115 -12.85 20.86 -7.41
CA ALA A 115 -12.84 22.13 -6.68
C ALA A 115 -11.84 22.14 -5.53
N LYS A 116 -11.60 21.00 -4.86
CA LYS A 116 -10.59 20.89 -3.80
C LYS A 116 -9.19 21.02 -4.34
N VAL A 117 -8.87 20.27 -5.39
CA VAL A 117 -7.58 20.31 -6.08
C VAL A 117 -7.34 21.71 -6.67
N ALA A 118 -8.32 22.28 -7.35
CA ALA A 118 -8.22 23.63 -7.92
C ALA A 118 -7.93 24.70 -6.86
N LYS A 119 -8.52 24.60 -5.65
CA LYS A 119 -8.22 25.53 -4.56
C LYS A 119 -6.77 25.40 -4.07
N ALA A 120 -6.21 24.19 -4.01
CA ALA A 120 -4.81 24.00 -3.66
C ALA A 120 -3.88 24.54 -4.75
N TYR A 121 -4.21 24.29 -6.02
CA TYR A 121 -3.45 24.81 -7.16
C TYR A 121 -3.47 26.33 -7.26
N ALA A 122 -4.59 26.98 -6.90
CA ALA A 122 -4.74 28.42 -6.95
C ALA A 122 -4.01 29.19 -5.83
N LYS A 123 -3.42 28.49 -4.87
CA LYS A 123 -2.65 29.15 -3.80
C LYS A 123 -1.45 29.90 -4.41
N PRO A 124 -1.13 31.12 -3.89
CA PRO A 124 0.00 31.91 -4.39
C PRO A 124 1.32 31.13 -4.41
N GLU A 125 1.61 30.37 -3.34
CA GLU A 125 2.81 29.55 -3.24
C GLU A 125 2.87 28.44 -4.31
N SER A 126 1.74 27.83 -4.67
CA SER A 126 1.67 26.82 -5.71
C SER A 126 1.93 27.40 -7.11
N GLN A 127 1.34 28.58 -7.38
CA GLN A 127 1.52 29.30 -8.64
C GLN A 127 2.95 29.80 -8.81
N GLU A 128 3.55 30.32 -7.72
CA GLU A 128 4.91 30.84 -7.75
C GLU A 128 5.93 29.71 -7.96
N ALA A 129 5.84 28.61 -7.22
CA ALA A 129 6.70 27.44 -7.38
C ALA A 129 6.61 26.87 -8.82
N ALA A 130 5.40 26.80 -9.38
CA ALA A 130 5.22 26.35 -10.76
C ALA A 130 5.88 27.28 -11.78
N LYS A 131 5.72 28.60 -11.62
CA LYS A 131 6.37 29.59 -12.50
C LYS A 131 7.89 29.54 -12.39
N GLN A 132 8.43 29.39 -11.18
CA GLN A 132 9.88 29.29 -10.95
C GLN A 132 10.45 28.03 -11.63
N LEU A 133 9.86 26.88 -11.40
CA LEU A 133 10.30 25.62 -12.02
C LEU A 133 10.22 25.71 -13.55
N LEU A 134 9.06 26.05 -14.10
CA LEU A 134 8.85 26.10 -15.55
C LEU A 134 9.70 27.19 -16.22
N GLY A 135 9.95 28.31 -15.51
CA GLY A 135 10.80 29.41 -16.00
C GLY A 135 12.25 29.04 -16.20
N LYS A 136 12.76 27.99 -15.53
CA LYS A 136 14.10 27.42 -15.77
C LYS A 136 14.18 26.61 -17.07
N ILE A 137 13.03 26.15 -17.60
CA ILE A 137 12.96 25.21 -18.71
C ILE A 137 12.37 25.86 -19.96
N PHE A 138 11.35 26.69 -19.81
CA PHE A 138 10.54 27.22 -20.91
C PHE A 138 10.63 28.74 -21.01
N LYS A 139 10.33 29.25 -22.22
CA LYS A 139 10.24 30.70 -22.47
C LYS A 139 9.01 31.30 -21.80
N PRO A 140 9.05 32.58 -21.38
CA PRO A 140 7.92 33.24 -20.69
C PRO A 140 6.60 33.19 -21.46
N GLN A 141 6.63 33.30 -22.80
CA GLN A 141 5.43 33.23 -23.63
C GLN A 141 4.73 31.87 -23.49
N PHE A 142 5.48 30.78 -23.52
CA PHE A 142 4.92 29.43 -23.36
C PHE A 142 4.25 29.22 -21.98
N ILE A 143 4.86 29.80 -20.95
CA ILE A 143 4.28 29.75 -19.58
C ILE A 143 2.97 30.55 -19.52
N ALA A 144 2.93 31.72 -20.19
CA ALA A 144 1.72 32.52 -20.30
C ALA A 144 0.60 31.81 -21.07
N ASP A 145 0.95 31.11 -22.14
CA ASP A 145 0.00 30.32 -22.95
C ASP A 145 -0.57 29.11 -22.16
N LEU A 146 0.26 28.48 -21.31
CA LEU A 146 -0.20 27.45 -20.35
C LEU A 146 -1.11 28.03 -19.27
N GLU A 147 -0.74 29.19 -18.71
CA GLU A 147 -1.50 29.86 -17.65
C GLU A 147 -2.87 30.34 -18.15
N SER A 148 -2.94 30.82 -19.38
CA SER A 148 -4.20 31.23 -20.01
C SER A 148 -5.07 30.07 -20.51
N GLY A 149 -4.51 28.84 -20.56
CA GLY A 149 -5.18 27.67 -21.15
C GLY A 149 -5.19 27.64 -22.68
N GLU A 150 -4.44 28.53 -23.35
CA GLU A 150 -4.27 28.54 -24.81
C GLU A 150 -3.52 27.30 -25.29
N VAL A 151 -2.63 26.76 -24.43
CA VAL A 151 -1.90 25.52 -24.65
C VAL A 151 -2.27 24.48 -23.59
N THR A 152 -2.63 23.29 -24.03
CA THR A 152 -2.84 22.10 -23.20
C THR A 152 -2.14 20.91 -23.83
N PHE A 153 -1.78 19.91 -23.03
CA PHE A 153 -1.12 18.68 -23.52
C PHE A 153 -1.88 17.45 -23.09
N THR A 154 -1.73 16.38 -23.88
CA THR A 154 -2.09 15.04 -23.46
C THR A 154 -0.83 14.31 -23.01
N GLY A 155 -0.79 13.88 -21.74
CA GLY A 155 0.39 13.29 -21.12
C GLY A 155 0.67 11.84 -21.48
N ARG A 156 -0.22 11.19 -22.25
CA ARG A 156 -0.08 9.78 -22.67
C ARG A 156 -0.50 9.62 -24.14
N ALA A 157 0.07 8.58 -24.78
CA ALA A 157 -0.27 8.25 -26.16
C ALA A 157 -1.75 7.89 -26.38
N ASP A 158 -2.45 7.48 -25.33
CA ASP A 158 -3.89 7.18 -25.33
C ASP A 158 -4.76 8.38 -24.92
N GLU A 159 -4.15 9.56 -24.78
CA GLU A 159 -4.81 10.82 -24.38
C GLU A 159 -5.53 10.75 -23.01
N SER A 160 -5.18 9.76 -22.19
CA SER A 160 -5.87 9.51 -20.90
C SER A 160 -5.51 10.50 -19.79
N LYS A 161 -4.45 11.29 -19.95
CA LYS A 161 -4.05 12.35 -19.02
C LYS A 161 -3.90 13.66 -19.77
N LYS A 162 -4.71 14.62 -19.40
CA LYS A 162 -4.62 15.99 -19.87
C LYS A 162 -3.81 16.82 -18.90
N VAL A 163 -2.90 17.61 -19.39
CA VAL A 163 -2.09 18.57 -18.63
C VAL A 163 -2.65 19.96 -18.89
N GLU A 164 -3.17 20.59 -17.84
CA GLU A 164 -3.87 21.88 -17.91
C GLU A 164 -3.27 22.88 -16.91
N GLY A 165 -2.77 24.00 -17.44
CA GLY A 165 -2.20 25.06 -16.63
C GLY A 165 -0.79 24.76 -16.10
N ILE A 166 -0.23 25.77 -15.44
CA ILE A 166 1.18 25.76 -15.04
C ILE A 166 1.48 24.81 -13.89
N VAL A 167 0.56 24.67 -12.92
CA VAL A 167 0.79 23.82 -11.76
C VAL A 167 0.80 22.34 -12.15
N ASP A 168 -0.19 21.91 -12.95
CA ASP A 168 -0.21 20.51 -13.45
C ASP A 168 1.03 20.23 -14.33
N ALA A 169 1.44 21.17 -15.19
CA ALA A 169 2.67 21.04 -15.98
C ALA A 169 3.91 20.91 -15.09
N ALA A 170 4.04 21.72 -14.04
CA ALA A 170 5.15 21.64 -13.08
C ALA A 170 5.18 20.32 -12.32
N LEU A 171 4.02 19.79 -11.92
CA LEU A 171 3.91 18.49 -11.27
C LEU A 171 4.41 17.33 -12.15
N GLN A 172 4.30 17.42 -13.49
CA GLN A 172 4.89 16.39 -14.36
C GLN A 172 6.42 16.36 -14.24
N PHE A 173 7.08 17.52 -14.09
CA PHE A 173 8.52 17.59 -13.85
C PHE A 173 8.89 17.14 -12.45
N TYR A 174 8.11 17.52 -11.46
CA TYR A 174 8.30 17.03 -10.09
C TYR A 174 8.20 15.51 -10.00
N ASN A 175 7.23 14.89 -10.67
CA ASN A 175 7.11 13.44 -10.75
C ASN A 175 8.36 12.78 -11.37
N LEU A 176 8.97 13.38 -12.38
CA LEU A 176 10.22 12.87 -12.95
C LEU A 176 11.39 13.03 -11.96
N TYR A 177 11.45 14.15 -11.26
CA TYR A 177 12.49 14.43 -10.27
C TYR A 177 12.47 13.40 -9.12
N ILE A 178 11.31 13.13 -8.53
CA ILE A 178 11.22 12.22 -7.39
C ILE A 178 11.47 10.75 -7.74
N ILE A 179 11.26 10.33 -8.98
CA ILE A 179 11.56 8.95 -9.41
C ILE A 179 13.00 8.77 -9.91
N ALA A 180 13.70 9.84 -10.24
CA ALA A 180 15.04 9.80 -10.82
C ALA A 180 16.05 8.98 -10.00
N PRO A 181 16.09 9.09 -8.64
CA PRO A 181 16.99 8.26 -7.83
C PRO A 181 16.78 6.75 -7.98
N ALA A 182 15.54 6.32 -8.23
CA ALA A 182 15.22 4.91 -8.44
C ALA A 182 15.62 4.38 -9.84
N LEU A 183 16.09 5.26 -10.73
CA LEU A 183 16.52 4.93 -12.10
C LEU A 183 18.05 4.88 -12.24
N GLU A 184 18.79 4.89 -11.15
CA GLU A 184 20.27 4.97 -11.17
C GLU A 184 20.93 3.88 -12.02
N ASP A 185 20.41 2.67 -11.98
CA ASP A 185 20.97 1.52 -12.69
C ASP A 185 20.53 1.46 -14.18
N GLU A 186 19.36 2.03 -14.49
CA GLU A 186 18.80 2.03 -15.84
C GLU A 186 19.28 3.21 -16.70
N ALA A 187 19.56 4.35 -16.06
CA ALA A 187 20.03 5.54 -16.75
C ALA A 187 21.53 5.70 -16.54
N ALA A 188 22.27 5.94 -17.62
CA ALA A 188 23.64 6.40 -17.48
C ALA A 188 23.61 7.71 -16.70
N LYS A 189 24.15 7.71 -15.47
CA LYS A 189 24.23 8.93 -14.66
C LYS A 189 24.97 10.00 -15.42
N PRO A 190 24.41 11.21 -15.58
CA PRO A 190 25.20 12.33 -16.06
C PRO A 190 26.40 12.51 -15.11
N LYS A 191 27.55 12.86 -15.64
CA LYS A 191 28.75 13.13 -14.82
C LYS A 191 28.55 14.25 -13.79
N GLU A 192 27.51 15.06 -13.94
CA GLU A 192 27.18 16.27 -13.19
C GLU A 192 25.89 16.15 -12.35
N GLY A 193 25.43 14.93 -12.06
CA GLY A 193 24.18 14.69 -11.33
C GLY A 193 22.99 14.36 -12.25
N TRP A 194 21.79 14.25 -11.66
CA TRP A 194 20.57 14.02 -12.44
C TRP A 194 20.14 15.26 -13.19
N ILE A 195 19.66 15.11 -14.41
CA ILE A 195 19.23 16.21 -15.27
C ILE A 195 18.17 17.11 -14.62
N PHE A 196 17.36 16.56 -13.72
CA PHE A 196 16.27 17.29 -13.05
C PHE A 196 16.72 18.09 -11.84
N ASP A 197 17.86 17.78 -11.22
CA ASP A 197 18.36 18.47 -10.02
C ASP A 197 18.60 19.95 -10.27
N GLN A 198 19.05 20.31 -11.46
CA GLN A 198 19.28 21.70 -11.87
C GLN A 198 18.00 22.56 -11.99
N TYR A 199 16.82 21.93 -12.04
CA TYR A 199 15.55 22.62 -12.21
C TYR A 199 14.73 22.69 -10.92
N MET A 200 15.03 21.85 -9.92
CA MET A 200 14.29 21.77 -8.67
C MET A 200 15.07 22.44 -7.54
N ASP A 201 14.51 23.47 -6.94
CA ASP A 201 15.05 24.07 -5.73
C ASP A 201 14.52 23.36 -4.49
N ASP A 202 15.33 23.27 -3.43
CA ASP A 202 14.94 22.63 -2.17
C ASP A 202 13.67 23.26 -1.55
N SER A 203 13.42 24.54 -1.82
CA SER A 203 12.24 25.27 -1.35
C SER A 203 10.94 24.86 -2.07
N ASP A 204 11.02 24.38 -3.31
CA ASP A 204 9.86 24.06 -4.14
C ASP A 204 9.35 22.65 -3.91
N GLY A 205 10.24 21.72 -3.53
CA GLY A 205 9.91 20.32 -3.28
C GLY A 205 8.74 20.12 -2.32
N PRO A 206 8.71 20.75 -1.14
CA PRO A 206 7.59 20.64 -0.19
C PRO A 206 6.24 21.10 -0.77
N THR A 207 6.23 22.15 -1.62
CA THR A 207 5.01 22.64 -2.26
C THR A 207 4.45 21.60 -3.23
N PHE A 208 5.29 21.04 -4.10
CA PHE A 208 4.86 20.00 -5.05
C PHE A 208 4.48 18.69 -4.35
N ALA A 209 5.21 18.30 -3.28
CA ALA A 209 4.84 17.17 -2.45
C ALA A 209 3.43 17.33 -1.87
N TYR A 210 3.14 18.50 -1.31
CA TYR A 210 1.80 18.84 -0.80
C TYR A 210 0.73 18.77 -1.89
N LEU A 211 1.00 19.25 -3.10
CA LEU A 211 0.03 19.22 -4.19
C LEU A 211 -0.29 17.80 -4.65
N LEU A 212 0.69 16.91 -4.75
CA LEU A 212 0.46 15.48 -5.01
C LEU A 212 -0.31 14.83 -3.86
N ASP A 213 0.03 15.17 -2.61
CA ASP A 213 -0.68 14.69 -1.44
C ASP A 213 -2.16 15.11 -1.46
N VAL A 214 -2.48 16.34 -1.88
CA VAL A 214 -3.87 16.79 -2.03
C VAL A 214 -4.62 15.99 -3.08
N GLU A 215 -4.00 15.72 -4.25
CA GLU A 215 -4.63 14.90 -5.29
C GLU A 215 -4.96 13.51 -4.76
N ASP A 216 -3.97 12.81 -4.21
CA ASP A 216 -4.11 11.44 -3.72
C ASP A 216 -5.07 11.34 -2.53
N TYR A 217 -5.01 12.32 -1.63
CA TYR A 217 -5.91 12.41 -0.48
C TYR A 217 -7.38 12.48 -0.87
N TYR A 218 -7.73 13.32 -1.87
CA TYR A 218 -9.10 13.45 -2.32
C TYR A 218 -9.53 12.38 -3.31
N GLU A 219 -8.64 11.91 -4.17
CA GLU A 219 -8.99 10.90 -5.17
C GLU A 219 -9.29 9.54 -4.53
N LYS A 220 -8.47 9.10 -3.56
CA LYS A 220 -8.45 7.72 -3.08
C LYS A 220 -8.15 7.55 -1.58
N GLY A 221 -7.90 8.66 -0.88
CA GLY A 221 -7.65 8.70 0.56
C GLY A 221 -8.89 9.05 1.38
N PRO A 222 -8.72 9.55 2.62
CA PRO A 222 -9.83 9.86 3.54
C PRO A 222 -10.77 10.96 3.04
N ALA A 223 -10.31 11.82 2.14
CA ALA A 223 -11.08 12.85 1.43
C ALA A 223 -11.92 13.77 2.31
N ILE A 224 -13.24 13.74 2.18
CA ILE A 224 -14.18 14.62 2.89
C ILE A 224 -14.78 13.86 4.07
N ALA A 225 -14.82 14.49 5.23
CA ALA A 225 -15.36 13.91 6.44
C ALA A 225 -16.83 13.46 6.23
N GLY A 226 -17.08 12.20 6.55
CA GLY A 226 -18.40 11.57 6.38
C GLY A 226 -18.65 10.96 4.99
N GLU A 227 -17.76 11.18 4.01
CA GLU A 227 -17.83 10.56 2.68
C GLU A 227 -16.84 9.39 2.60
N THR A 228 -17.26 8.27 2.03
CA THR A 228 -16.46 7.04 1.92
C THR A 228 -16.21 6.62 0.48
N VAL A 229 -16.87 7.28 -0.48
CA VAL A 229 -16.87 6.91 -1.90
C VAL A 229 -15.47 6.84 -2.53
N ALA A 230 -14.51 7.63 -2.00
CA ALA A 230 -13.13 7.65 -2.47
C ALA A 230 -12.40 6.31 -2.24
N TYR A 231 -12.82 5.50 -1.26
CA TYR A 231 -12.15 4.28 -0.85
C TYR A 231 -13.04 3.04 -0.71
N ASP A 232 -14.37 3.17 -0.74
CA ASP A 232 -15.30 2.04 -0.60
C ASP A 232 -15.17 0.97 -1.69
N ASN A 233 -14.63 1.33 -2.85
CA ASN A 233 -14.37 0.40 -3.94
C ASN A 233 -13.34 -0.69 -3.58
N TYR A 234 -12.63 -0.55 -2.45
CA TYR A 234 -11.72 -1.56 -1.90
C TYR A 234 -12.28 -2.34 -0.69
N ALA A 235 -13.53 -2.10 -0.28
CA ALA A 235 -14.20 -2.92 0.72
C ALA A 235 -14.23 -4.43 0.35
N PRO A 236 -14.38 -4.84 -0.93
CA PRO A 236 -14.26 -6.25 -1.32
C PRO A 236 -12.89 -6.88 -0.99
N LEU A 237 -11.80 -6.12 -1.06
CA LEU A 237 -10.48 -6.59 -0.64
C LEU A 237 -10.42 -6.83 0.85
N LEU A 238 -10.93 -5.89 1.65
CA LEU A 238 -10.99 -6.03 3.11
C LEU A 238 -11.85 -7.23 3.52
N ASN A 239 -13.02 -7.41 2.89
CA ASN A 239 -13.85 -8.59 3.07
C ASN A 239 -13.12 -9.89 2.76
N HIS A 240 -12.38 -9.92 1.66
CA HIS A 240 -11.58 -11.08 1.27
C HIS A 240 -10.47 -11.37 2.30
N MET A 241 -9.85 -10.35 2.90
CA MET A 241 -8.86 -10.55 3.96
C MET A 241 -9.47 -11.19 5.21
N ILE A 242 -10.63 -10.71 5.66
CA ILE A 242 -11.38 -11.31 6.77
C ILE A 242 -11.75 -12.76 6.45
N SER A 243 -12.37 -13.00 5.29
CA SER A 243 -12.82 -14.33 4.87
C SER A 243 -11.66 -15.32 4.78
N SER A 244 -10.49 -14.91 4.28
CA SER A 244 -9.30 -15.77 4.20
C SER A 244 -8.85 -16.25 5.59
N VAL A 245 -8.89 -15.36 6.60
CA VAL A 245 -8.58 -15.75 8.01
C VAL A 245 -9.63 -16.70 8.54
N GLN A 246 -10.93 -16.40 8.33
CA GLN A 246 -12.03 -17.23 8.81
C GLN A 246 -12.03 -18.62 8.15
N GLU A 247 -11.80 -18.69 6.83
CA GLU A 247 -11.68 -19.96 6.10
C GLU A 247 -10.51 -20.80 6.62
N ARG A 248 -9.36 -20.18 6.87
CA ARG A 248 -8.21 -20.88 7.45
C ARG A 248 -8.52 -21.39 8.85
N ALA A 249 -9.14 -20.57 9.70
CA ALA A 249 -9.55 -20.93 11.05
C ALA A 249 -10.51 -22.14 11.07
N GLN A 250 -11.30 -22.33 10.02
CA GLN A 250 -12.24 -23.45 9.84
C GLN A 250 -11.61 -24.67 9.15
N GLY A 251 -10.28 -24.73 9.01
CA GLY A 251 -9.57 -25.87 8.43
C GLY A 251 -9.28 -25.73 6.92
N GLY A 252 -9.41 -24.53 6.35
CA GLY A 252 -9.00 -24.26 4.97
C GLY A 252 -7.52 -24.52 4.77
N THR A 253 -7.14 -24.92 3.55
CA THR A 253 -5.76 -25.32 3.23
C THR A 253 -4.83 -24.15 2.93
N ILE A 254 -5.34 -22.95 2.65
CA ILE A 254 -4.50 -21.79 2.36
C ILE A 254 -3.94 -21.25 3.67
N ALA A 255 -2.64 -21.43 3.87
CA ALA A 255 -1.92 -21.01 5.06
C ALA A 255 -1.37 -19.58 4.94
N ALA A 256 -1.04 -19.13 3.74
CA ALA A 256 -0.62 -17.75 3.48
C ALA A 256 -1.11 -17.27 2.10
N GLU A 257 -1.48 -16.00 2.03
CA GLU A 257 -1.85 -15.32 0.79
C GLU A 257 -1.06 -14.02 0.64
N TYR A 258 -0.39 -13.87 -0.49
CA TYR A 258 0.37 -12.67 -0.85
C TYR A 258 -0.30 -11.98 -2.02
N ARG A 259 -0.64 -10.69 -1.84
CA ARG A 259 -1.41 -9.88 -2.77
C ARG A 259 -0.59 -8.69 -3.27
N PHE A 260 -0.49 -8.50 -4.59
CA PHE A 260 0.32 -7.46 -5.22
C PHE A 260 -0.56 -6.53 -6.05
N GLY A 261 -0.68 -5.30 -5.58
CA GLY A 261 -1.52 -4.26 -6.17
C GLY A 261 -0.73 -2.99 -6.49
N HIS A 262 -1.27 -1.84 -6.09
CA HIS A 262 -0.80 -0.50 -6.44
C HIS A 262 -0.93 0.45 -5.23
N ALA A 263 -0.40 1.68 -5.33
CA ALA A 263 -0.70 2.72 -4.34
C ALA A 263 -2.21 2.95 -4.24
N GLU A 264 -2.91 2.90 -5.39
CA GLU A 264 -4.36 2.94 -5.49
C GLU A 264 -5.09 1.76 -4.84
N THR A 265 -4.36 0.76 -4.35
CA THR A 265 -4.88 -0.34 -3.52
C THR A 265 -4.59 -0.10 -2.03
N ILE A 266 -3.36 0.35 -1.71
CA ILE A 266 -2.93 0.59 -0.32
C ILE A 266 -3.63 1.81 0.28
N ILE A 267 -3.69 2.93 -0.44
CA ILE A 267 -4.27 4.19 0.08
C ILE A 267 -5.74 4.01 0.49
N PRO A 268 -6.64 3.47 -0.37
CA PRO A 268 -8.02 3.20 0.03
C PRO A 268 -8.13 2.17 1.17
N LEU A 269 -7.30 1.12 1.16
CA LEU A 269 -7.31 0.13 2.22
C LEU A 269 -6.84 0.75 3.56
N ALA A 270 -5.86 1.65 3.53
CA ALA A 270 -5.44 2.41 4.71
C ALA A 270 -6.58 3.30 5.24
N ALA A 271 -7.37 3.92 4.37
CA ALA A 271 -8.53 4.72 4.77
C ALA A 271 -9.67 3.85 5.35
N LEU A 272 -9.94 2.68 4.76
CA LEU A 272 -10.90 1.70 5.30
C LEU A 272 -10.50 1.21 6.69
N LEU A 273 -9.22 0.89 6.87
CA LEU A 273 -8.66 0.43 8.14
C LEU A 273 -8.39 1.56 9.13
N LYS A 274 -8.57 2.84 8.72
CA LYS A 274 -8.24 4.04 9.50
C LYS A 274 -6.81 4.00 10.05
N LEU A 275 -5.86 3.62 9.19
CA LEU A 275 -4.44 3.55 9.56
C LEU A 275 -3.86 4.94 9.82
N PRO A 276 -2.70 5.02 10.54
CA PRO A 276 -2.08 6.28 10.88
C PRO A 276 -1.97 7.27 9.71
N GLY A 277 -2.51 8.46 9.91
CA GLY A 277 -2.65 9.50 8.90
C GLY A 277 -3.88 9.39 8.00
N SER A 278 -4.57 8.23 7.98
CA SER A 278 -5.75 7.98 7.13
C SER A 278 -7.05 7.82 7.94
N GLU A 279 -7.06 8.24 9.21
CA GLU A 279 -8.17 7.98 10.13
C GLU A 279 -9.46 8.73 9.79
N LYS A 280 -9.34 9.91 9.19
CA LYS A 280 -10.51 10.76 8.90
C LYS A 280 -10.28 11.77 7.79
N GLY A 281 -11.36 12.08 7.07
CA GLY A 281 -11.40 13.18 6.11
C GLY A 281 -11.43 14.56 6.77
N VAL A 282 -11.16 15.62 6.00
CA VAL A 282 -11.32 17.00 6.40
C VAL A 282 -12.76 17.49 6.15
N PRO A 283 -13.25 18.52 6.89
CA PRO A 283 -14.57 19.11 6.65
C PRO A 283 -14.80 19.51 5.19
N ALA A 284 -16.07 19.44 4.75
CA ALA A 284 -16.43 19.70 3.35
C ALA A 284 -16.16 21.16 2.90
N ASP A 285 -16.11 22.12 3.80
CA ASP A 285 -15.79 23.53 3.53
C ASP A 285 -14.29 23.84 3.55
N GLU A 286 -13.47 22.94 4.09
CA GLU A 286 -12.01 23.06 4.15
C GLU A 286 -11.30 22.37 2.97
N VAL A 287 -10.05 22.76 2.74
CA VAL A 287 -9.09 22.03 1.91
C VAL A 287 -8.07 21.38 2.82
N MET A 288 -7.67 20.14 2.51
CA MET A 288 -6.61 19.45 3.23
C MET A 288 -5.34 20.28 3.23
N THR A 289 -4.75 20.42 4.40
CA THR A 289 -3.42 20.99 4.63
C THR A 289 -2.67 20.12 5.62
N TYR A 290 -1.36 20.33 5.73
CA TYR A 290 -0.54 19.64 6.72
C TYR A 290 -0.80 20.10 8.18
N GLU A 291 -1.63 21.11 8.36
CA GLU A 291 -2.08 21.60 9.67
C GLU A 291 -3.37 20.90 10.13
N ASN A 292 -4.31 20.64 9.19
CA ASN A 292 -5.59 20.01 9.52
C ASN A 292 -5.65 18.52 9.23
N SER A 293 -4.59 17.92 8.65
CA SER A 293 -4.48 16.48 8.38
C SER A 293 -3.07 15.97 8.62
N GLN A 294 -2.97 14.79 9.24
CA GLN A 294 -1.71 14.07 9.41
C GLN A 294 -1.33 13.25 8.17
N TRP A 295 -2.20 13.19 7.16
CA TRP A 295 -1.98 12.41 5.95
C TRP A 295 -0.75 12.89 5.17
N ARG A 296 0.10 11.95 4.81
CA ARG A 296 1.28 12.15 3.98
C ARG A 296 1.41 10.95 3.06
N GLY A 297 1.40 11.15 1.75
CA GLY A 297 1.47 10.08 0.77
C GLY A 297 2.71 9.20 0.93
N ASP A 298 3.85 9.81 1.25
CA ASP A 298 5.11 9.12 1.50
C ASP A 298 5.12 8.25 2.78
N LYS A 299 4.19 8.46 3.71
CA LYS A 299 4.00 7.64 4.91
C LYS A 299 2.92 6.59 4.73
N VAL A 300 1.83 6.96 4.06
CA VAL A 300 0.70 6.06 3.82
C VAL A 300 1.05 5.00 2.79
N ALA A 301 1.67 5.38 1.68
CA ALA A 301 2.01 4.46 0.60
C ALA A 301 3.42 4.70 0.04
N PRO A 302 4.48 4.53 0.85
CA PRO A 302 5.85 4.58 0.37
C PRO A 302 6.11 3.53 -0.70
N MET A 303 7.27 3.61 -1.38
CA MET A 303 7.74 2.51 -2.23
C MET A 303 7.78 1.22 -1.41
N GLY A 304 7.30 0.10 -1.98
CA GLY A 304 7.21 -1.17 -1.26
C GLY A 304 6.20 -1.20 -0.11
N ALA A 305 5.28 -0.23 -0.02
CA ALA A 305 4.25 -0.19 1.02
C ALA A 305 3.54 -1.52 1.17
N ASN A 306 3.27 -1.91 2.41
CA ASN A 306 2.62 -3.19 2.69
C ASN A 306 1.77 -3.15 3.96
N ILE A 307 0.70 -3.97 3.95
CA ILE A 307 -0.14 -4.27 5.10
C ILE A 307 -0.12 -5.79 5.28
N GLN A 308 0.27 -6.25 6.45
CA GLN A 308 0.35 -7.67 6.79
C GLN A 308 -0.56 -7.95 7.97
N TRP A 309 -1.33 -9.04 7.89
CA TRP A 309 -2.04 -9.61 9.03
C TRP A 309 -1.43 -10.96 9.37
N ASP A 310 -1.05 -11.14 10.63
CA ASP A 310 -0.64 -12.42 11.19
C ASP A 310 -1.78 -12.96 12.03
N ALA A 311 -2.25 -14.16 11.70
CA ALA A 311 -3.32 -14.84 12.42
C ALA A 311 -2.78 -16.04 13.20
N PHE A 312 -3.26 -16.23 14.43
CA PHE A 312 -2.87 -17.28 15.36
C PHE A 312 -4.12 -17.96 15.90
N GLN A 313 -4.14 -19.28 15.91
CA GLN A 313 -5.26 -20.02 16.48
C GLN A 313 -4.75 -20.90 17.62
N ASN A 314 -5.46 -20.90 18.74
CA ASN A 314 -5.20 -21.80 19.87
C ASN A 314 -5.98 -23.13 19.74
N ASP A 315 -5.70 -24.07 20.64
CA ASP A 315 -6.34 -25.39 20.64
C ASP A 315 -7.87 -25.33 20.91
N GLU A 316 -8.36 -24.22 21.44
CA GLU A 316 -9.79 -23.97 21.69
C GLU A 316 -10.50 -23.37 20.46
N GLY A 317 -9.77 -23.13 19.37
CA GLY A 317 -10.28 -22.56 18.12
C GLY A 317 -10.41 -21.04 18.12
N VAL A 318 -9.94 -20.33 19.16
CA VAL A 318 -9.91 -18.87 19.18
C VAL A 318 -8.84 -18.36 18.22
N THR A 319 -9.23 -17.54 17.27
CA THR A 319 -8.32 -16.96 16.27
C THR A 319 -8.06 -15.51 16.56
N LEU A 320 -6.80 -15.18 16.80
CA LEU A 320 -6.31 -13.83 17.04
C LEU A 320 -5.58 -13.31 15.80
N VAL A 321 -5.72 -12.02 15.52
CA VAL A 321 -5.05 -11.32 14.42
C VAL A 321 -4.31 -10.12 14.95
N ARG A 322 -3.08 -9.90 14.46
CA ARG A 322 -2.36 -8.63 14.59
C ARG A 322 -2.05 -8.06 13.23
N MET A 323 -1.78 -6.76 13.17
CA MET A 323 -1.47 -6.06 11.94
C MET A 323 -0.08 -5.44 11.97
N LEU A 324 0.62 -5.53 10.82
CA LEU A 324 1.81 -4.73 10.55
C LEU A 324 1.51 -3.82 9.35
N TYR A 325 1.94 -2.59 9.45
CA TYR A 325 1.86 -1.58 8.39
C TYR A 325 3.26 -1.07 8.07
N ASN A 326 3.67 -1.21 6.81
CA ASN A 326 5.05 -0.91 6.39
C ASN A 326 6.09 -1.60 7.30
N GLU A 327 5.84 -2.88 7.58
CA GLU A 327 6.65 -3.79 8.42
C GLU A 327 6.72 -3.43 9.93
N ALA A 328 6.00 -2.39 10.39
CA ALA A 328 5.87 -2.06 11.80
C ALA A 328 4.52 -2.55 12.36
N GLU A 329 4.54 -3.18 13.55
CA GLU A 329 3.32 -3.60 14.23
C GLU A 329 2.54 -2.38 14.72
N ILE A 330 1.25 -2.32 14.38
CA ILE A 330 0.33 -1.25 14.80
C ILE A 330 -1.00 -1.84 15.26
N PRO A 331 -1.75 -1.13 16.13
CA PRO A 331 -3.11 -1.51 16.48
C PRO A 331 -4.06 -1.33 15.28
N PHE A 332 -5.20 -2.03 15.31
CA PHE A 332 -6.36 -1.62 14.52
C PHE A 332 -6.94 -0.33 15.11
N HIS A 333 -7.86 0.31 14.38
CA HIS A 333 -8.40 1.61 14.81
C HIS A 333 -9.21 1.52 16.12
N ASP A 334 -9.41 2.65 16.78
CA ASP A 334 -10.05 2.79 18.09
C ASP A 334 -11.49 2.22 18.21
N GLY A 335 -12.14 1.96 17.05
CA GLY A 335 -13.45 1.30 17.02
C GLY A 335 -13.39 -0.21 17.24
N CYS A 336 -12.19 -0.82 17.21
CA CYS A 336 -11.98 -2.25 17.44
C CYS A 336 -11.41 -2.49 18.83
N MET A 337 -11.92 -3.50 19.54
CA MET A 337 -11.49 -3.83 20.91
C MET A 337 -10.41 -4.91 20.91
N PRO A 338 -9.18 -4.64 21.37
CA PRO A 338 -8.16 -5.66 21.53
C PRO A 338 -8.53 -6.66 22.64
N VAL A 339 -7.90 -7.82 22.62
CA VAL A 339 -8.13 -8.88 23.61
C VAL A 339 -7.71 -8.53 25.05
N ALA A 340 -6.87 -7.50 25.20
CA ALA A 340 -6.44 -6.95 26.49
C ALA A 340 -5.98 -5.51 26.31
N ASP A 341 -5.92 -4.74 27.37
CA ASP A 341 -5.38 -3.38 27.39
C ASP A 341 -3.93 -3.36 26.85
N ASN A 342 -3.66 -2.42 25.97
CA ASN A 342 -2.37 -2.27 25.27
C ASN A 342 -1.93 -3.48 24.42
N SER A 343 -2.85 -4.37 24.08
CA SER A 343 -2.61 -5.47 23.13
C SER A 343 -2.82 -4.98 21.69
N HIS A 344 -2.05 -5.54 20.75
CA HIS A 344 -2.28 -5.39 19.31
C HIS A 344 -2.93 -6.64 18.69
N PHE A 345 -3.47 -7.53 19.54
CA PHE A 345 -4.18 -8.73 19.11
C PHE A 345 -5.69 -8.53 19.27
N TYR A 346 -6.42 -8.95 18.25
CA TYR A 346 -7.88 -8.85 18.15
C TYR A 346 -8.42 -10.20 17.72
N THR A 347 -9.63 -10.59 18.19
CA THR A 347 -10.26 -11.77 17.63
C THR A 347 -10.74 -11.49 16.20
N ILE A 348 -10.79 -12.53 15.36
CA ILE A 348 -11.28 -12.36 13.99
C ILE A 348 -12.75 -11.95 13.96
N GLU A 349 -13.54 -12.36 14.95
CA GLU A 349 -14.94 -11.98 15.13
C GLU A 349 -15.06 -10.49 15.41
N GLU A 350 -14.23 -9.96 16.33
CA GLU A 350 -14.18 -8.52 16.60
C GLU A 350 -13.83 -7.72 15.35
N LEU A 351 -12.83 -8.17 14.59
CA LEU A 351 -12.45 -7.48 13.34
C LEU A 351 -13.55 -7.53 12.29
N ALA A 352 -14.30 -8.63 12.20
CA ALA A 352 -15.44 -8.75 11.30
C ALA A 352 -16.62 -7.83 11.70
N ASP A 353 -16.75 -7.51 12.99
CA ASP A 353 -17.79 -6.62 13.51
C ASP A 353 -17.39 -5.14 13.46
N CYS A 354 -16.13 -4.80 13.74
CA CYS A 354 -15.69 -3.40 13.87
C CYS A 354 -15.20 -2.75 12.55
N LEU A 355 -14.73 -3.56 11.59
CA LEU A 355 -14.23 -3.03 10.32
C LEU A 355 -15.38 -2.75 9.33
N PRO A 356 -15.26 -1.73 8.44
CA PRO A 356 -16.29 -1.33 7.49
C PRO A 356 -16.38 -2.34 6.33
N LEU A 357 -16.92 -3.52 6.61
CA LEU A 357 -17.18 -4.52 5.59
C LEU A 357 -18.40 -4.05 4.77
N GLY A 358 -18.21 -3.89 3.45
CA GLY A 358 -19.31 -3.51 2.57
C GLY A 358 -20.49 -4.49 2.66
N SER A 359 -21.70 -4.03 2.35
CA SER A 359 -23.01 -4.65 2.59
C SER A 359 -23.30 -6.02 1.92
N THR A 360 -22.30 -6.79 1.54
CA THR A 360 -22.46 -8.09 0.84
C THR A 360 -22.28 -9.33 1.73
N SER A 361 -22.05 -9.17 3.02
CA SER A 361 -21.94 -10.31 3.94
C SER A 361 -23.20 -10.43 4.81
N ASP A 362 -23.98 -11.47 4.55
CA ASP A 362 -25.06 -11.92 5.42
C ASP A 362 -24.46 -12.51 6.73
N HIS A 363 -24.13 -11.62 7.68
CA HIS A 363 -23.53 -11.98 8.97
C HIS A 363 -24.58 -12.43 10.00
N SER A 364 -25.72 -12.98 9.58
CA SER A 364 -26.78 -13.48 10.47
C SER A 364 -26.44 -14.80 11.19
N LYS A 365 -25.19 -15.27 11.16
CA LYS A 365 -24.80 -16.46 11.94
C LYS A 365 -24.44 -16.06 13.36
N ALA A 366 -25.23 -16.62 14.28
CA ALA A 366 -25.22 -16.42 15.72
C ALA A 366 -23.80 -16.29 16.32
N ARG A 367 -23.58 -15.21 17.07
CA ARG A 367 -22.43 -15.02 17.96
C ARG A 367 -22.27 -16.23 18.89
N PRO A 368 -21.08 -16.86 18.96
CA PRO A 368 -20.76 -17.64 20.13
C PRO A 368 -20.75 -16.66 21.33
N ASN A 369 -21.50 -16.97 22.36
CA ASN A 369 -21.58 -16.17 23.57
C ASN A 369 -20.26 -16.34 24.34
N ILE A 370 -19.22 -15.60 23.94
CA ILE A 370 -17.97 -15.57 24.70
C ILE A 370 -18.19 -14.58 25.81
N ALA A 371 -18.40 -15.12 27.01
CA ALA A 371 -18.42 -14.31 28.22
C ALA A 371 -17.09 -13.54 28.31
N PRO A 372 -17.10 -12.25 28.71
CA PRO A 372 -15.86 -11.51 28.92
C PRO A 372 -15.00 -12.30 29.89
N ALA A 373 -13.74 -12.56 29.51
CA ALA A 373 -12.79 -13.25 30.37
C ALA A 373 -12.70 -12.47 31.68
N THR A 374 -13.23 -13.04 32.74
CA THR A 374 -13.10 -12.47 34.09
C THR A 374 -11.61 -12.46 34.41
N ALA A 375 -11.14 -11.33 34.93
CA ALA A 375 -9.74 -10.97 35.18
C ALA A 375 -9.00 -11.85 36.22
N ASN A 376 -9.24 -13.17 36.25
CA ASN A 376 -8.64 -14.13 37.20
C ASN A 376 -7.99 -15.36 36.54
N GLY A 377 -7.75 -15.35 35.21
CA GLY A 377 -6.92 -16.34 34.55
C GLY A 377 -5.64 -15.65 34.11
N GLY A 378 -4.56 -15.78 34.88
CA GLY A 378 -3.29 -15.10 34.62
C GLY A 378 -2.71 -15.45 33.24
N TRP A 379 -2.81 -14.54 32.32
CA TRP A 379 -1.99 -14.49 31.12
C TRP A 379 -0.64 -13.85 31.52
N GLY A 380 0.10 -14.60 32.38
CA GLY A 380 1.42 -14.19 32.82
C GLY A 380 2.45 -14.40 31.73
N SER A 381 3.05 -13.32 31.29
CA SER A 381 4.46 -13.16 30.84
C SER A 381 5.26 -14.42 30.41
N SER A 382 4.73 -15.30 29.57
CA SER A 382 5.47 -16.45 29.03
C SER A 382 5.55 -16.48 27.50
N LEU A 383 5.33 -15.35 26.83
CA LEU A 383 5.54 -15.23 25.37
C LEU A 383 6.99 -14.87 24.98
N SER A 384 7.92 -14.87 25.93
CA SER A 384 9.33 -14.56 25.67
C SER A 384 10.31 -15.74 25.87
N SER A 385 9.84 -16.98 25.90
CA SER A 385 10.73 -18.13 25.83
C SER A 385 10.08 -19.28 25.07
N ALA A 386 10.49 -19.49 23.83
CA ALA A 386 10.15 -20.66 23.04
C ALA A 386 10.76 -21.91 23.71
N GLY A 387 9.98 -22.51 24.61
CA GLY A 387 10.24 -23.84 25.13
C GLY A 387 9.28 -24.81 24.46
N SER A 388 9.82 -25.80 23.79
CA SER A 388 9.17 -26.95 23.19
C SER A 388 7.96 -27.44 23.99
N SER A 389 6.76 -27.22 23.49
CA SER A 389 5.60 -28.02 23.84
C SER A 389 4.75 -28.27 22.61
N THR A 390 4.44 -29.50 22.35
CA THR A 390 3.62 -30.05 21.28
C THR A 390 2.16 -29.63 21.40
N GLY A 391 1.87 -28.39 21.03
CA GLY A 391 0.52 -27.85 20.85
C GLY A 391 0.51 -27.07 19.54
N GLY A 392 -0.28 -27.52 18.57
CA GLY A 392 -0.25 -26.98 17.20
C GLY A 392 -0.82 -25.59 17.11
N THR A 393 0.01 -24.57 17.24
CA THR A 393 -0.38 -23.19 16.88
C THR A 393 -0.35 -23.05 15.36
N VAL A 394 -1.48 -22.77 14.75
CA VAL A 394 -1.59 -22.50 13.31
C VAL A 394 -1.49 -20.99 13.14
N ALA A 395 -0.48 -20.52 12.45
CA ALA A 395 -0.32 -19.11 12.09
C ALA A 395 -0.69 -18.90 10.61
N LEU A 396 -1.52 -17.91 10.35
CA LEU A 396 -1.87 -17.46 9.01
C LEU A 396 -1.24 -16.08 8.78
N VAL A 397 -0.49 -15.94 7.69
CA VAL A 397 0.09 -14.65 7.29
C VAL A 397 -0.62 -14.14 6.04
N LEU A 398 -1.25 -12.97 6.14
CA LEU A 398 -1.86 -12.27 5.01
C LEU A 398 -1.08 -10.98 4.75
N ALA A 399 -0.40 -10.92 3.61
CA ALA A 399 0.31 -9.73 3.20
C ALA A 399 -0.33 -9.11 1.96
N VAL A 400 -0.59 -7.81 2.00
CA VAL A 400 -0.96 -7.01 0.82
C VAL A 400 0.24 -6.15 0.46
N LEU A 401 0.82 -6.38 -0.71
CA LEU A 401 1.97 -5.64 -1.21
C LEU A 401 1.57 -4.80 -2.42
N ALA A 402 1.89 -3.53 -2.36
CA ALA A 402 1.70 -2.61 -3.48
C ALA A 402 3.02 -2.33 -4.17
N ALA A 403 3.05 -2.50 -5.47
CA ALA A 403 4.14 -2.02 -6.30
C ALA A 403 3.74 -0.69 -6.93
N LEU A 404 4.51 0.34 -6.67
CA LEU A 404 4.28 1.67 -7.21
C LEU A 404 4.46 1.72 -8.72
N SER A 405 3.45 2.23 -9.38
CA SER A 405 3.57 2.62 -10.77
C SER A 405 4.33 3.95 -10.87
N ALA A 406 5.49 3.91 -11.46
CA ALA A 406 6.07 5.13 -11.99
C ALA A 406 5.12 5.72 -13.02
N VAL A 407 4.69 6.94 -12.81
CA VAL A 407 3.90 7.89 -13.57
C VAL A 407 2.44 8.00 -13.14
N LEU A 408 2.20 9.07 -12.39
CA LEU A 408 0.95 9.69 -11.96
C LEU A 408 0.26 8.99 -10.78
N GLY A 409 0.57 9.47 -9.59
CA GLY A 409 0.00 9.07 -8.31
C GLY A 409 1.05 8.62 -7.28
N LEU A 410 2.21 9.24 -7.29
CA LEU A 410 3.29 8.95 -6.34
C LEU A 410 3.23 9.92 -5.17
N GLY A 411 3.03 9.38 -3.97
CA GLY A 411 3.40 10.10 -2.77
C GLY A 411 4.90 10.43 -2.80
N ALA A 412 5.25 11.64 -2.40
CA ALA A 412 6.60 12.15 -2.47
C ALA A 412 7.57 11.32 -1.61
N VAL A 413 8.59 10.78 -2.25
CA VAL A 413 9.78 10.32 -1.53
C VAL A 413 10.63 11.56 -1.26
N HIS A 414 10.72 12.00 -0.02
CA HIS A 414 11.66 13.05 0.39
C HIS A 414 13.08 12.49 0.29
N ALA A 415 13.76 12.78 -0.79
CA ALA A 415 15.21 12.59 -0.88
C ALA A 415 15.88 13.59 0.09
N GLY A 416 16.40 13.10 1.21
CA GLY A 416 17.31 13.88 2.04
C GLY A 416 17.03 13.98 3.55
N LEU A 417 15.90 13.49 4.07
CA LEU A 417 15.58 13.59 5.51
C LEU A 417 15.52 12.26 6.26
N ILE A 418 15.83 11.13 5.63
CA ILE A 418 15.96 9.85 6.34
C ILE A 418 17.40 9.38 6.18
N GLN A 419 18.22 9.60 7.22
CA GLN A 419 19.38 8.76 7.47
C GLN A 419 18.85 7.37 7.84
N LEU A 420 18.89 6.46 6.87
CA LEU A 420 18.71 5.04 7.17
C LEU A 420 19.79 4.65 8.21
N PRO A 421 19.44 3.97 9.31
CA PRO A 421 20.45 3.38 10.16
C PRO A 421 21.28 2.44 9.31
N ALA A 422 22.61 2.53 9.43
CA ALA A 422 23.55 1.68 8.73
C ALA A 422 23.15 0.21 8.93
N LEU A 423 22.84 -0.48 7.85
CA LEU A 423 22.62 -1.92 7.86
C LEU A 423 23.88 -2.59 8.44
N PRO A 424 23.76 -3.52 9.39
CA PRO A 424 24.89 -4.31 9.84
C PRO A 424 25.45 -5.06 8.62
N ALA A 425 26.77 -5.00 8.44
CA ALA A 425 27.47 -5.69 7.39
C ALA A 425 27.14 -7.19 7.44
N LEU A 426 26.62 -7.73 6.34
CA LEU A 426 26.42 -9.16 6.18
C LEU A 426 27.78 -9.86 6.27
N PRO A 427 27.89 -11.00 6.99
CA PRO A 427 29.10 -11.79 6.99
C PRO A 427 29.40 -12.31 5.59
N PRO A 428 30.68 -12.45 5.18
CA PRO A 428 31.03 -12.98 3.87
C PRO A 428 30.54 -14.43 3.74
N LEU A 429 29.90 -14.73 2.62
CA LEU A 429 29.50 -16.09 2.24
C LEU A 429 30.77 -16.95 2.09
N PRO A 430 30.81 -18.18 2.62
CA PRO A 430 31.90 -19.10 2.32
C PRO A 430 31.80 -19.52 0.85
N LEU A 431 32.97 -19.52 0.18
CA LEU A 431 33.16 -20.00 -1.20
C LEU A 431 32.87 -21.49 -1.34
#